data_d0821e09307cec31674ee67d5b557813
#
_entry.id   d0821e09307cec31674ee67d5b557813
#
_cell.length_a   1.000
_cell.length_b   1.000
_cell.length_c   1.000
_cell.angle_alpha   90.00
_cell.angle_beta   90.00
_cell.angle_gamma   90.00
#
_symmetry.space_group_name_H-M   'P 1'
#
loop_
_entity.id
_entity.type
_entity.pdbx_description
1 polymer ?
#
loop_
_entity_poly.entity_id
_entity_poly.type
_entity_poly.pdbx_seq_one_letter_code
_entity_poly.pdbx_strand_id
1 'polypeptide(L)'
;MESFRFVHAADLHIDSPFSGIGDVDVRVANRLREATYEAFQNLVELCLKSDVDFLVIAGDVYDGADRSVRAQLRLRDGLSRLADEGIQTFVVHGNHDPLDGWQSSIAWPEGVHIFGAAPEWKNIEKNGEIVAAVQGMSYPTREVTDNLALQFSPPQSGSIFTIGLLHANVGGNSAHPNYAPCTVEDLSTSGIDYWALGHVHTRQTLKRAAPVIAYPGNIQGRHPNETGERGALVVDVAP
;
A
#
# COMPACT_ATOMS: atom_id res chain seq x y z
N MET A 1 20.91 9.55 -12.39
CA MET A 1 19.49 9.28 -12.07
C MET A 1 18.87 10.58 -11.62
N GLU A 2 17.72 11.00 -12.14
CA GLU A 2 17.00 12.18 -11.65
C GLU A 2 16.43 11.89 -10.26
N SER A 3 16.42 12.88 -9.36
CA SER A 3 15.83 12.73 -8.03
C SER A 3 14.31 12.67 -8.15
N PHE A 4 13.68 11.85 -7.31
CA PHE A 4 12.24 11.75 -7.24
C PHE A 4 11.77 11.49 -5.81
N ARG A 5 10.49 11.72 -5.58
CA ARG A 5 9.85 11.54 -4.29
C ARG A 5 8.57 10.71 -4.46
N PHE A 6 8.31 9.81 -3.52
CA PHE A 6 7.06 9.08 -3.51
C PHE A 6 6.48 8.93 -2.11
N VAL A 7 5.19 8.63 -2.04
CA VAL A 7 4.54 8.25 -0.80
C VAL A 7 4.31 6.75 -0.78
N HIS A 8 4.64 6.12 0.35
CA HIS A 8 4.33 4.73 0.63
C HIS A 8 3.27 4.66 1.74
N ALA A 9 2.08 4.19 1.39
CA ALA A 9 0.96 3.93 2.27
C ALA A 9 0.57 2.44 2.23
N ALA A 10 -0.13 1.97 3.25
CA ALA A 10 -0.66 0.61 3.34
C ALA A 10 -1.85 0.58 4.32
N ASP A 11 -2.58 -0.52 4.31
CA ASP A 11 -3.57 -0.83 5.34
C ASP A 11 -4.56 0.33 5.55
N LEU A 12 -5.15 0.80 4.43
CA LEU A 12 -6.07 1.94 4.44
C LEU A 12 -7.39 1.61 5.12
N HIS A 13 -7.88 0.37 4.93
CA HIS A 13 -9.09 -0.16 5.50
C HIS A 13 -10.28 0.82 5.45
N ILE A 14 -10.52 1.39 4.29
CA ILE A 14 -11.56 2.40 4.08
C ILE A 14 -12.93 1.82 4.41
N ASP A 15 -13.73 2.58 5.17
CA ASP A 15 -15.08 2.20 5.66
C ASP A 15 -15.09 1.05 6.69
N SER A 16 -13.93 0.72 7.23
CA SER A 16 -13.81 -0.32 8.24
C SER A 16 -14.47 0.10 9.56
N PRO A 17 -15.25 -0.78 10.19
CA PRO A 17 -15.71 -0.55 11.55
C PRO A 17 -14.55 -0.59 12.54
N PHE A 18 -14.63 0.23 13.58
CA PHE A 18 -13.70 0.13 14.70
C PHE A 18 -14.03 -1.10 15.53
N SER A 19 -13.04 -1.90 15.88
CA SER A 19 -13.20 -3.15 16.62
C SER A 19 -12.73 -3.02 18.08
N GLY A 20 -13.12 -3.99 18.94
CA GLY A 20 -12.61 -4.08 20.32
C GLY A 20 -13.18 -3.06 21.33
N ILE A 21 -14.27 -2.36 21.01
CA ILE A 21 -14.91 -1.37 21.89
C ILE A 21 -16.30 -1.78 22.40
N GLY A 22 -16.73 -3.03 22.11
CA GLY A 22 -18.07 -3.50 22.48
C GLY A 22 -19.20 -2.76 21.75
N ASP A 23 -20.40 -2.76 22.37
CA ASP A 23 -21.55 -2.02 21.84
C ASP A 23 -21.35 -0.52 22.09
N VAL A 24 -21.18 0.23 21.02
CA VAL A 24 -21.08 1.70 21.07
C VAL A 24 -22.31 2.35 20.44
N ASP A 25 -22.60 3.57 20.88
CA ASP A 25 -23.63 4.41 20.25
C ASP A 25 -23.35 4.52 18.73
N VAL A 26 -24.42 4.45 17.93
CA VAL A 26 -24.34 4.49 16.46
C VAL A 26 -23.61 5.74 15.94
N ARG A 27 -23.70 6.86 16.66
CA ARG A 27 -23.01 8.10 16.29
C ARG A 27 -21.50 7.96 16.46
N VAL A 28 -21.06 7.26 17.53
CA VAL A 28 -19.63 6.99 17.77
C VAL A 28 -19.11 6.03 16.70
N ALA A 29 -19.84 4.94 16.43
CA ALA A 29 -19.49 3.99 15.37
C ALA A 29 -19.35 4.66 14.00
N ASN A 30 -20.31 5.54 13.64
CA ASN A 30 -20.24 6.30 12.39
C ASN A 30 -19.06 7.27 12.38
N ARG A 31 -18.77 7.96 13.49
CA ARG A 31 -17.61 8.88 13.57
C ARG A 31 -16.28 8.15 13.39
N LEU A 32 -16.13 6.97 13.99
CA LEU A 32 -14.92 6.14 13.84
C LEU A 32 -14.77 5.62 12.40
N ARG A 33 -15.87 5.27 11.75
CA ARG A 33 -15.85 4.88 10.34
C ARG A 33 -15.48 6.05 9.41
N GLU A 34 -16.03 7.25 9.66
CA GLU A 34 -15.65 8.47 8.92
C GLU A 34 -14.17 8.82 9.10
N ALA A 35 -13.53 8.47 10.23
CA ALA A 35 -12.12 8.74 10.48
C ALA A 35 -11.20 8.05 9.45
N THR A 36 -11.57 6.88 8.92
CA THR A 36 -10.80 6.20 7.86
C THR A 36 -10.83 7.00 6.55
N TYR A 37 -11.97 7.64 6.24
CA TYR A 37 -12.08 8.52 5.08
C TYR A 37 -11.29 9.82 5.27
N GLU A 38 -11.36 10.42 6.47
CA GLU A 38 -10.58 11.62 6.79
C GLU A 38 -9.07 11.33 6.67
N ALA A 39 -8.62 10.16 7.17
CA ALA A 39 -7.23 9.75 7.05
C ALA A 39 -6.82 9.54 5.58
N PHE A 40 -7.68 8.95 4.75
CA PHE A 40 -7.42 8.83 3.32
C PHE A 40 -7.38 10.20 2.62
N GLN A 41 -8.29 11.14 2.95
CA GLN A 41 -8.22 12.50 2.41
C GLN A 41 -6.91 13.21 2.84
N ASN A 42 -6.47 13.02 4.08
CA ASN A 42 -5.18 13.55 4.53
C ASN A 42 -3.99 12.95 3.77
N LEU A 43 -4.07 11.65 3.39
CA LEU A 43 -3.06 11.01 2.54
C LEU A 43 -3.02 11.66 1.14
N VAL A 44 -4.19 11.89 0.53
CA VAL A 44 -4.28 12.59 -0.76
C VAL A 44 -3.69 14.00 -0.65
N GLU A 45 -4.08 14.74 0.37
CA GLU A 45 -3.54 16.09 0.63
C GLU A 45 -2.02 16.07 0.89
N LEU A 46 -1.51 15.05 1.57
CA LEU A 46 -0.06 14.87 1.76
C LEU A 46 0.65 14.72 0.41
N CYS A 47 0.13 13.86 -0.48
CA CYS A 47 0.71 13.69 -1.81
C CYS A 47 0.73 15.01 -2.59
N LEU A 48 -0.39 15.73 -2.63
CA LEU A 48 -0.53 17.01 -3.35
C LEU A 48 0.40 18.10 -2.81
N LYS A 49 0.61 18.15 -1.48
CA LYS A 49 1.44 19.19 -0.84
C LYS A 49 2.92 18.87 -0.81
N SER A 50 3.30 17.60 -0.95
CA SER A 50 4.70 17.17 -0.82
C SER A 50 5.43 17.07 -2.16
N ASP A 51 4.79 17.47 -3.26
CA ASP A 51 5.37 17.42 -4.62
C ASP A 51 5.92 16.02 -4.92
N VAL A 52 5.06 15.00 -4.78
CA VAL A 52 5.44 13.61 -5.02
C VAL A 52 5.22 13.23 -6.48
N ASP A 53 6.08 12.38 -7.00
CA ASP A 53 5.98 11.88 -8.37
C ASP A 53 4.96 10.75 -8.47
N PHE A 54 4.79 9.95 -7.40
CA PHE A 54 3.81 8.87 -7.37
C PHE A 54 3.46 8.41 -5.94
N LEU A 55 2.39 7.62 -5.83
CA LEU A 55 1.92 6.96 -4.62
C LEU A 55 1.99 5.43 -4.79
N VAL A 56 2.47 4.69 -3.79
CA VAL A 56 2.32 3.24 -3.71
C VAL A 56 1.45 2.87 -2.51
N ILE A 57 0.52 1.92 -2.70
CA ILE A 57 -0.39 1.41 -1.67
C ILE A 57 -0.21 -0.10 -1.53
N ALA A 58 0.36 -0.53 -0.41
CA ALA A 58 0.77 -1.91 -0.17
C ALA A 58 -0.32 -2.77 0.47
N GLY A 59 -1.51 -2.80 -0.13
CA GLY A 59 -2.59 -3.72 0.21
C GLY A 59 -3.53 -3.26 1.33
N ASP A 60 -4.57 -4.06 1.55
CA ASP A 60 -5.64 -3.83 2.53
C ASP A 60 -6.27 -2.44 2.38
N VAL A 61 -6.68 -2.12 1.14
CA VAL A 61 -7.36 -0.85 0.83
C VAL A 61 -8.75 -0.81 1.47
N TYR A 62 -9.41 -1.98 1.51
CA TYR A 62 -10.74 -2.16 2.11
C TYR A 62 -10.70 -3.22 3.21
N ASP A 63 -11.79 -3.35 3.97
CA ASP A 63 -11.94 -4.40 4.97
C ASP A 63 -13.03 -5.40 4.55
N GLY A 64 -12.58 -6.59 4.17
CA GLY A 64 -13.43 -7.74 3.91
C GLY A 64 -14.40 -7.63 2.73
N ALA A 65 -15.41 -8.48 2.75
CA ALA A 65 -16.43 -8.60 1.70
C ALA A 65 -17.37 -7.37 1.62
N ASP A 66 -17.37 -6.51 2.64
CA ASP A 66 -18.25 -5.35 2.76
C ASP A 66 -17.66 -4.10 2.09
N ARG A 67 -17.02 -4.26 0.93
CA ARG A 67 -16.56 -3.14 0.11
C ARG A 67 -17.76 -2.28 -0.28
N SER A 68 -18.10 -1.29 0.54
CA SER A 68 -19.23 -0.44 0.23
C SER A 68 -18.97 0.32 -1.09
N VAL A 69 -20.03 0.51 -1.88
CA VAL A 69 -19.95 1.34 -3.10
C VAL A 69 -19.45 2.75 -2.74
N ARG A 70 -19.83 3.24 -1.56
CA ARG A 70 -19.38 4.53 -1.03
C ARG A 70 -17.86 4.56 -0.83
N ALA A 71 -17.27 3.50 -0.23
CA ALA A 71 -15.83 3.39 -0.04
C ALA A 71 -15.08 3.44 -1.38
N GLN A 72 -15.58 2.70 -2.35
CA GLN A 72 -14.97 2.64 -3.68
C GLN A 72 -15.06 3.97 -4.43
N LEU A 73 -16.21 4.65 -4.37
CA LEU A 73 -16.37 5.97 -4.97
C LEU A 73 -15.43 7.00 -4.31
N ARG A 74 -15.31 6.99 -2.99
CA ARG A 74 -14.42 7.91 -2.26
C ARG A 74 -12.94 7.64 -2.56
N LEU A 75 -12.54 6.34 -2.64
CA LEU A 75 -11.18 6.01 -3.07
C LEU A 75 -10.93 6.51 -4.49
N ARG A 76 -11.80 6.16 -5.44
CA ARG A 76 -11.69 6.60 -6.82
C ARG A 76 -11.57 8.12 -6.93
N ASP A 77 -12.44 8.86 -6.23
CA ASP A 77 -12.46 10.33 -6.30
C ASP A 77 -11.16 10.93 -5.74
N GLY A 78 -10.59 10.35 -4.67
CA GLY A 78 -9.29 10.77 -4.13
C GLY A 78 -8.15 10.47 -5.11
N LEU A 79 -8.14 9.26 -5.71
CA LEU A 79 -7.12 8.88 -6.70
C LEU A 79 -7.27 9.66 -8.02
N SER A 80 -8.50 10.07 -8.40
CA SER A 80 -8.71 10.96 -9.55
C SER A 80 -8.05 12.32 -9.33
N ARG A 81 -8.16 12.88 -8.12
CA ARG A 81 -7.47 14.15 -7.77
C ARG A 81 -5.96 14.05 -7.91
N LEU A 82 -5.36 12.90 -7.56
CA LEU A 82 -3.93 12.67 -7.76
C LEU A 82 -3.59 12.55 -9.26
N ALA A 83 -4.38 11.79 -10.00
CA ALA A 83 -4.21 11.61 -11.45
C ALA A 83 -4.35 12.92 -12.22
N ASP A 84 -5.29 13.80 -11.84
CA ASP A 84 -5.49 15.12 -12.43
C ASP A 84 -4.25 16.04 -12.28
N GLU A 85 -3.45 15.81 -11.22
CA GLU A 85 -2.17 16.49 -10.97
C GLU A 85 -0.95 15.69 -11.50
N GLY A 86 -1.18 14.62 -12.27
CA GLY A 86 -0.14 13.79 -12.86
C GLY A 86 0.54 12.80 -11.90
N ILE A 87 0.04 12.67 -10.67
CA ILE A 87 0.58 11.75 -9.67
C ILE A 87 0.02 10.35 -9.91
N GLN A 88 0.87 9.44 -10.38
CA GLN A 88 0.50 8.05 -10.62
C GLN A 88 0.29 7.30 -9.29
N THR A 89 -0.59 6.30 -9.28
CA THR A 89 -0.82 5.46 -8.11
C THR A 89 -0.70 3.98 -8.46
N PHE A 90 0.10 3.26 -7.70
CA PHE A 90 0.33 1.83 -7.83
C PHE A 90 -0.23 1.10 -6.62
N VAL A 91 -1.10 0.11 -6.82
CA VAL A 91 -1.84 -0.56 -5.76
C VAL A 91 -1.69 -2.07 -5.88
N VAL A 92 -1.41 -2.73 -4.76
CA VAL A 92 -1.62 -4.17 -4.60
C VAL A 92 -2.77 -4.41 -3.63
N HIS A 93 -3.41 -5.56 -3.71
CA HIS A 93 -4.41 -6.03 -2.77
C HIS A 93 -3.79 -6.96 -1.73
N GLY A 94 -4.31 -6.93 -0.49
CA GLY A 94 -3.88 -7.77 0.61
C GLY A 94 -4.91 -8.86 0.97
N ASN A 95 -4.84 -9.35 2.22
CA ASN A 95 -5.71 -10.41 2.70
C ASN A 95 -7.14 -9.95 3.03
N HIS A 96 -7.35 -8.66 3.27
CA HIS A 96 -8.69 -8.10 3.49
C HIS A 96 -9.42 -7.76 2.19
N ASP A 97 -8.71 -7.60 1.10
CA ASP A 97 -9.28 -7.22 -0.20
C ASP A 97 -8.73 -8.02 -1.39
N PRO A 98 -8.63 -9.37 -1.29
CA PRO A 98 -8.00 -10.18 -2.32
C PRO A 98 -8.73 -10.11 -3.67
N LEU A 99 -8.05 -10.54 -4.74
CA LEU A 99 -8.54 -10.44 -6.12
C LEU A 99 -9.78 -11.33 -6.38
N ASP A 100 -9.93 -12.46 -5.67
CA ASP A 100 -11.11 -13.33 -5.76
C ASP A 100 -12.34 -12.76 -5.01
N GLY A 101 -12.15 -11.69 -4.26
CA GLY A 101 -13.22 -10.97 -3.60
C GLY A 101 -14.13 -10.24 -4.61
N TRP A 102 -15.21 -9.64 -4.11
CA TRP A 102 -16.12 -8.86 -4.94
C TRP A 102 -15.38 -7.72 -5.63
N GLN A 103 -15.40 -7.73 -6.96
CA GLN A 103 -14.80 -6.67 -7.77
C GLN A 103 -15.87 -5.64 -8.15
N SER A 104 -15.53 -4.38 -7.99
CA SER A 104 -16.34 -3.29 -8.45
C SER A 104 -16.30 -3.17 -9.98
N SER A 105 -17.43 -2.79 -10.56
CA SER A 105 -17.47 -2.33 -11.95
C SER A 105 -17.07 -0.86 -12.12
N ILE A 106 -16.52 -0.23 -11.07
CA ILE A 106 -16.07 1.17 -11.11
C ILE A 106 -14.78 1.24 -11.91
N ALA A 107 -14.79 2.03 -12.98
CA ALA A 107 -13.57 2.32 -13.74
C ALA A 107 -12.61 3.19 -12.91
N TRP A 108 -11.36 2.80 -12.86
CA TRP A 108 -10.30 3.57 -12.23
C TRP A 108 -9.82 4.69 -13.15
N PRO A 109 -9.36 5.82 -12.59
CA PRO A 109 -8.79 6.91 -13.40
C PRO A 109 -7.54 6.45 -14.14
N GLU A 110 -7.25 7.08 -15.26
CA GLU A 110 -5.95 6.94 -15.91
C GLU A 110 -4.84 7.34 -14.93
N GLY A 111 -3.72 6.59 -14.93
CA GLY A 111 -2.64 6.79 -13.94
C GLY A 111 -2.76 5.94 -12.67
N VAL A 112 -3.88 5.23 -12.45
CA VAL A 112 -4.03 4.26 -11.36
C VAL A 112 -3.80 2.85 -11.91
N HIS A 113 -2.78 2.17 -11.40
CA HIS A 113 -2.48 0.79 -11.75
C HIS A 113 -2.68 -0.15 -10.55
N ILE A 114 -3.56 -1.15 -10.72
CA ILE A 114 -3.78 -2.21 -9.74
C ILE A 114 -3.12 -3.48 -10.26
N PHE A 115 -2.14 -3.99 -9.51
CA PHE A 115 -1.41 -5.20 -9.88
C PHE A 115 -2.28 -6.45 -9.75
N GLY A 116 -2.07 -7.41 -10.65
CA GLY A 116 -2.68 -8.73 -10.62
C GLY A 116 -1.99 -9.70 -9.64
N ALA A 117 -2.38 -10.99 -9.73
CA ALA A 117 -1.83 -12.06 -8.90
C ALA A 117 -0.45 -12.56 -9.34
N ALA A 118 0.07 -12.12 -10.46
CA ALA A 118 1.43 -12.40 -10.91
C ALA A 118 2.30 -11.15 -10.78
N PRO A 119 3.61 -11.30 -10.51
CA PRO A 119 4.51 -10.16 -10.46
C PRO A 119 4.54 -9.43 -11.80
N GLU A 120 4.37 -8.14 -11.77
CA GLU A 120 4.37 -7.29 -12.97
C GLU A 120 5.22 -6.05 -12.71
N TRP A 121 5.99 -5.61 -13.72
CA TRP A 121 6.75 -4.37 -13.68
C TRP A 121 6.00 -3.21 -14.33
N LYS A 122 6.02 -2.04 -13.68
CA LYS A 122 5.59 -0.76 -14.25
C LYS A 122 6.69 0.27 -14.11
N ASN A 123 7.01 0.92 -15.21
CA ASN A 123 7.96 2.02 -15.22
C ASN A 123 7.30 3.30 -14.73
N ILE A 124 8.10 4.12 -14.07
CA ILE A 124 7.73 5.47 -13.65
C ILE A 124 8.57 6.45 -14.44
N GLU A 125 7.89 7.32 -15.16
CA GLU A 125 8.52 8.34 -16.00
C GLU A 125 8.41 9.71 -15.33
N LYS A 126 9.49 10.48 -15.39
CA LYS A 126 9.56 11.87 -14.99
C LYS A 126 10.29 12.63 -16.08
N ASN A 127 9.70 13.72 -16.58
CA ASN A 127 10.28 14.54 -17.66
C ASN A 127 10.66 13.75 -18.94
N GLY A 128 9.97 12.64 -19.22
CA GLY A 128 10.24 11.76 -20.37
C GLY A 128 11.38 10.76 -20.18
N GLU A 129 11.92 10.65 -18.96
CA GLU A 129 12.93 9.66 -18.60
C GLU A 129 12.38 8.66 -17.55
N ILE A 130 12.73 7.39 -17.67
CA ILE A 130 12.40 6.38 -16.65
C ILE A 130 13.28 6.60 -15.44
N VAL A 131 12.69 6.99 -14.31
CA VAL A 131 13.40 7.26 -13.04
C VAL A 131 13.34 6.09 -12.07
N ALA A 132 12.28 5.30 -12.12
CA ALA A 132 12.09 4.14 -11.26
C ALA A 132 11.21 3.07 -11.93
N ALA A 133 11.16 1.89 -11.34
CA ALA A 133 10.17 0.87 -11.68
C ALA A 133 9.60 0.22 -10.42
N VAL A 134 8.30 -0.06 -10.44
CA VAL A 134 7.58 -0.77 -9.37
C VAL A 134 7.26 -2.18 -9.86
N GLN A 135 7.66 -3.20 -9.11
CA GLN A 135 7.12 -4.55 -9.24
C GLN A 135 6.09 -4.77 -8.16
N GLY A 136 4.87 -5.13 -8.54
CA GLY A 136 3.78 -5.38 -7.62
C GLY A 136 3.14 -6.74 -7.84
N MET A 137 2.54 -7.27 -6.78
CA MET A 137 1.77 -8.51 -6.80
C MET A 137 0.68 -8.46 -5.74
N SER A 138 -0.57 -8.67 -6.16
CA SER A 138 -1.73 -8.72 -5.27
C SER A 138 -2.02 -10.15 -4.81
N TYR A 139 -2.67 -10.27 -3.65
CA TYR A 139 -3.16 -11.55 -3.17
C TYR A 139 -4.26 -12.10 -4.10
N PRO A 140 -4.10 -13.34 -4.62
CA PRO A 140 -5.17 -13.99 -5.39
C PRO A 140 -6.36 -14.35 -4.51
N THR A 141 -6.11 -14.77 -3.27
CA THR A 141 -7.10 -15.22 -2.27
C THR A 141 -6.76 -14.64 -0.91
N ARG A 142 -7.68 -14.71 0.04
CA ARG A 142 -7.49 -14.18 1.40
C ARG A 142 -6.30 -14.83 2.13
N GLU A 143 -6.16 -16.13 2.03
CA GLU A 143 -5.15 -16.90 2.76
C GLU A 143 -4.04 -17.31 1.80
N VAL A 144 -2.98 -16.51 1.76
CA VAL A 144 -1.76 -16.81 1.01
C VAL A 144 -0.70 -17.29 1.99
N THR A 145 -0.32 -18.56 1.91
CA THR A 145 0.69 -19.17 2.79
C THR A 145 2.06 -19.30 2.13
N ASP A 146 2.13 -19.07 0.83
CA ASP A 146 3.37 -19.11 0.07
C ASP A 146 4.20 -17.85 0.28
N ASN A 147 5.52 -17.99 0.18
CA ASN A 147 6.44 -16.86 0.17
C ASN A 147 6.41 -16.16 -1.20
N LEU A 148 5.55 -15.14 -1.32
CA LEU A 148 5.41 -14.39 -2.56
C LEU A 148 6.67 -13.57 -2.93
N ALA A 149 7.50 -13.19 -1.95
CA ALA A 149 8.71 -12.41 -2.19
C ALA A 149 9.70 -13.12 -3.11
N LEU A 150 9.71 -14.45 -3.12
CA LEU A 150 10.58 -15.25 -3.99
C LEU A 150 10.21 -15.18 -5.48
N GLN A 151 9.04 -14.63 -5.81
CA GLN A 151 8.61 -14.44 -7.19
C GLN A 151 9.07 -13.10 -7.77
N PHE A 152 9.60 -12.21 -6.91
CA PHE A 152 10.14 -10.94 -7.35
C PHE A 152 11.57 -11.12 -7.90
N SER A 153 11.88 -10.37 -8.93
CA SER A 153 13.20 -10.41 -9.58
C SER A 153 13.58 -9.03 -10.08
N PRO A 154 14.88 -8.70 -10.13
CA PRO A 154 15.30 -7.42 -10.67
C PRO A 154 14.87 -7.26 -12.13
N PRO A 155 14.68 -6.04 -12.62
CA PRO A 155 14.33 -5.79 -14.02
C PRO A 155 15.45 -6.27 -14.95
N GLN A 156 15.07 -6.71 -16.15
CA GLN A 156 16.02 -7.29 -17.12
C GLN A 156 17.01 -6.26 -17.71
N SER A 157 16.74 -4.97 -17.57
CA SER A 157 17.57 -3.92 -18.17
C SER A 157 17.63 -2.67 -17.29
N GLY A 158 18.83 -2.10 -17.16
CA GLY A 158 19.10 -0.76 -16.67
C GLY A 158 19.40 -0.64 -15.18
N SER A 159 20.12 0.45 -14.84
CA SER A 159 20.38 0.88 -13.46
C SER A 159 19.31 1.89 -13.06
N ILE A 160 18.05 1.45 -12.96
CA ILE A 160 16.93 2.25 -12.44
C ILE A 160 16.62 1.84 -11.00
N PHE A 161 16.10 2.78 -10.21
CA PHE A 161 15.66 2.47 -8.85
C PHE A 161 14.44 1.56 -8.87
N THR A 162 14.45 0.51 -8.06
CA THR A 162 13.45 -0.54 -8.08
C THR A 162 12.68 -0.61 -6.77
N ILE A 163 11.37 -0.75 -6.87
CA ILE A 163 10.47 -0.84 -5.73
C ILE A 163 9.69 -2.15 -5.81
N GLY A 164 9.78 -2.98 -4.78
CA GLY A 164 8.92 -4.13 -4.58
C GLY A 164 7.70 -3.73 -3.75
N LEU A 165 6.51 -3.88 -4.30
CA LEU A 165 5.25 -3.55 -3.65
C LEU A 165 4.52 -4.85 -3.29
N LEU A 166 4.44 -5.16 -1.99
CA LEU A 166 3.94 -6.44 -1.50
C LEU A 166 3.25 -6.30 -0.15
N HIS A 167 2.14 -7.01 0.01
CA HIS A 167 1.49 -7.20 1.31
C HIS A 167 2.01 -8.51 1.93
N ALA A 168 2.77 -8.48 3.05
CA ALA A 168 3.46 -9.66 3.55
C ALA A 168 3.80 -9.58 5.03
N ASN A 169 3.84 -10.74 5.73
CA ASN A 169 4.32 -10.85 7.10
C ASN A 169 5.82 -11.22 7.12
N VAL A 170 6.68 -10.24 7.31
CA VAL A 170 8.13 -10.44 7.36
C VAL A 170 8.57 -10.87 8.76
N GLY A 171 9.31 -11.99 8.83
CA GLY A 171 9.85 -12.50 10.09
C GLY A 171 8.82 -13.17 11.01
N GLY A 172 7.59 -13.43 10.53
CA GLY A 172 6.56 -14.13 11.29
C GLY A 172 6.07 -13.34 12.50
N ASN A 173 5.75 -12.05 12.32
CA ASN A 173 5.16 -11.23 13.39
C ASN A 173 3.87 -11.88 13.91
N SER A 174 3.91 -12.40 15.14
CA SER A 174 2.82 -13.15 15.77
C SER A 174 1.58 -12.31 16.14
N ALA A 175 1.67 -10.99 16.05
CA ALA A 175 0.53 -10.10 16.26
C ALA A 175 -0.43 -10.05 15.06
N HIS A 176 -0.01 -10.62 13.91
CA HIS A 176 -0.76 -10.68 12.66
C HIS A 176 -0.83 -12.11 12.13
N PRO A 177 -1.87 -12.47 11.35
CA PRO A 177 -1.88 -13.73 10.61
C PRO A 177 -0.63 -13.88 9.75
N ASN A 178 -0.10 -15.10 9.66
CA ASN A 178 1.17 -15.34 8.95
C ASN A 178 0.92 -15.53 7.44
N TYR A 179 0.41 -14.49 6.78
CA TYR A 179 0.15 -14.48 5.34
C TYR A 179 1.35 -13.96 4.55
N ALA A 180 1.55 -14.54 3.35
CA ALA A 180 2.71 -14.32 2.48
C ALA A 180 4.02 -14.22 3.31
N PRO A 181 4.32 -15.25 4.14
CA PRO A 181 5.44 -15.20 5.04
C PRO A 181 6.75 -15.14 4.27
N CYS A 182 7.61 -14.20 4.66
CA CYS A 182 8.96 -14.10 4.12
C CYS A 182 9.95 -13.62 5.20
N THR A 183 11.23 -13.62 4.86
CA THR A 183 12.29 -13.16 5.74
C THR A 183 12.92 -11.88 5.22
N VAL A 184 13.63 -11.16 6.10
CA VAL A 184 14.44 -10.00 5.68
C VAL A 184 15.51 -10.42 4.67
N GLU A 185 16.02 -11.66 4.75
CA GLU A 185 17.01 -12.21 3.83
C GLU A 185 16.41 -12.42 2.43
N ASP A 186 15.19 -12.98 2.32
CA ASP A 186 14.50 -13.15 1.03
C ASP A 186 14.37 -11.81 0.31
N LEU A 187 13.96 -10.78 1.05
CA LEU A 187 13.81 -9.43 0.51
C LEU A 187 15.17 -8.79 0.15
N SER A 188 16.20 -9.05 0.96
CA SER A 188 17.54 -8.45 0.77
C SER A 188 18.27 -9.01 -0.44
N THR A 189 17.98 -10.24 -0.84
CA THR A 189 18.65 -10.94 -1.95
C THR A 189 17.91 -10.83 -3.28
N SER A 190 16.72 -10.23 -3.28
CA SER A 190 15.88 -10.11 -4.48
C SER A 190 16.40 -9.18 -5.58
N GLY A 191 17.36 -8.29 -5.26
CA GLY A 191 17.86 -7.27 -6.18
C GLY A 191 16.93 -6.04 -6.31
N ILE A 192 15.98 -5.86 -5.39
CA ILE A 192 15.09 -4.70 -5.27
C ILE A 192 15.76 -3.68 -4.34
N ASP A 193 15.63 -2.37 -4.62
CA ASP A 193 16.25 -1.30 -3.83
C ASP A 193 15.40 -0.85 -2.63
N TYR A 194 14.07 -0.89 -2.78
CA TYR A 194 13.11 -0.52 -1.74
C TYR A 194 11.93 -1.48 -1.69
N TRP A 195 11.63 -2.02 -0.53
CA TRP A 195 10.44 -2.83 -0.29
C TRP A 195 9.36 -2.00 0.40
N ALA A 196 8.31 -1.70 -0.34
CA ALA A 196 7.08 -1.09 0.15
C ALA A 196 6.13 -2.19 0.64
N LEU A 197 6.07 -2.38 1.96
CA LEU A 197 5.32 -3.48 2.58
C LEU A 197 4.03 -2.99 3.25
N GLY A 198 2.98 -3.82 3.22
CA GLY A 198 1.76 -3.71 4.02
C GLY A 198 1.55 -4.96 4.87
N HIS A 199 0.45 -5.02 5.64
CA HIS A 199 0.02 -6.06 6.58
C HIS A 199 0.29 -5.74 8.05
N VAL A 200 1.38 -5.09 8.37
CA VAL A 200 1.73 -4.76 9.76
C VAL A 200 1.31 -3.31 10.04
N HIS A 201 0.29 -3.17 10.89
CA HIS A 201 -0.31 -1.86 11.20
C HIS A 201 0.59 -0.94 12.01
N THR A 202 1.71 -1.43 12.53
CA THR A 202 2.69 -0.62 13.25
C THR A 202 3.80 -0.19 12.31
N ARG A 203 4.04 1.13 12.24
CA ARG A 203 5.14 1.70 11.47
C ARG A 203 6.48 1.16 11.93
N GLN A 204 7.26 0.58 11.03
CA GLN A 204 8.61 0.11 11.32
C GLN A 204 9.49 0.03 10.07
N THR A 205 10.78 0.24 10.25
CA THR A 205 11.79 0.02 9.22
C THR A 205 12.64 -1.18 9.63
N LEU A 206 12.47 -2.28 8.92
CA LEU A 206 13.19 -3.53 9.19
C LEU A 206 14.66 -3.47 8.77
N LYS A 207 14.94 -2.73 7.70
CA LYS A 207 16.29 -2.49 7.20
C LYS A 207 16.39 -1.07 6.65
N ARG A 208 17.39 -0.30 7.10
CA ARG A 208 17.59 1.11 6.73
C ARG A 208 18.60 1.32 5.59
N ALA A 209 19.49 0.35 5.36
CA ALA A 209 20.41 0.36 4.24
C ALA A 209 19.83 -0.42 3.06
N ALA A 210 20.36 -0.21 1.86
CA ALA A 210 19.86 -0.87 0.65
C ALA A 210 19.92 -2.41 0.73
N PRO A 211 18.84 -3.10 0.36
CA PRO A 211 17.54 -2.54 0.14
C PRO A 211 16.93 -1.98 1.43
N VAL A 212 16.18 -0.88 1.31
CA VAL A 212 15.36 -0.40 2.43
C VAL A 212 14.11 -1.27 2.51
N ILE A 213 13.75 -1.71 3.72
CA ILE A 213 12.57 -2.57 3.94
C ILE A 213 11.71 -1.90 5.01
N ALA A 214 10.49 -1.49 4.66
CA ALA A 214 9.66 -0.69 5.54
C ALA A 214 8.17 -1.03 5.47
N TYR A 215 7.50 -0.90 6.63
CA TYR A 215 6.06 -0.81 6.80
C TYR A 215 5.70 0.62 7.20
N PRO A 216 4.75 1.29 6.53
CA PRO A 216 4.26 2.60 6.96
C PRO A 216 3.33 2.49 8.17
N GLY A 217 2.75 1.32 8.40
CA GLY A 217 1.62 1.09 9.28
C GLY A 217 0.29 1.47 8.61
N ASN A 218 -0.82 1.34 9.32
CA ASN A 218 -2.10 1.80 8.82
C ASN A 218 -2.24 3.33 8.94
N ILE A 219 -3.11 3.91 8.10
CA ILE A 219 -3.35 5.36 8.11
C ILE A 219 -4.28 5.81 9.24
N GLN A 220 -5.09 4.89 9.78
CA GLN A 220 -6.03 5.12 10.89
C GLN A 220 -6.09 3.89 11.77
N GLY A 221 -5.96 4.06 13.10
CA GLY A 221 -6.15 2.97 14.05
C GLY A 221 -7.60 2.48 14.02
N ARG A 222 -7.76 1.15 14.12
CA ARG A 222 -9.05 0.43 14.04
C ARG A 222 -9.39 -0.33 15.30
N HIS A 223 -8.46 -0.35 16.28
CA HIS A 223 -8.59 -1.04 17.55
C HIS A 223 -7.93 -0.22 18.67
N PRO A 224 -8.44 -0.26 19.93
CA PRO A 224 -7.84 0.49 21.03
C PRO A 224 -6.35 0.20 21.29
N ASN A 225 -5.88 -0.99 20.90
CA ASN A 225 -4.47 -1.38 21.03
C ASN A 225 -3.57 -0.79 19.93
N GLU A 226 -4.14 -0.24 18.88
CA GLU A 226 -3.40 0.42 17.81
C GLU A 226 -3.12 1.87 18.17
N THR A 227 -2.26 2.07 19.16
CA THR A 227 -1.86 3.40 19.65
C THR A 227 -0.68 3.98 18.86
N GLY A 228 -0.41 5.28 19.05
CA GLY A 228 0.72 5.98 18.42
C GLY A 228 0.37 6.63 17.09
N GLU A 229 1.41 7.19 16.46
CA GLU A 229 1.29 7.90 15.19
C GLU A 229 0.90 6.95 14.04
N ARG A 230 -0.02 7.42 13.21
CA ARG A 230 -0.51 6.73 12.01
C ARG A 230 -0.25 7.60 10.78
N GLY A 231 -0.13 6.97 9.61
CA GLY A 231 0.09 7.73 8.38
C GLY A 231 0.83 6.96 7.32
N ALA A 232 1.65 7.67 6.53
CA ALA A 232 2.41 7.14 5.41
C ALA A 232 3.88 7.56 5.52
N LEU A 233 4.74 6.95 4.71
CA LEU A 233 6.14 7.35 4.56
C LEU A 233 6.27 8.24 3.32
N VAL A 234 6.91 9.40 3.47
CA VAL A 234 7.42 10.19 2.34
C VAL A 234 8.87 9.76 2.12
N VAL A 235 9.18 9.30 0.92
CA VAL A 235 10.48 8.75 0.56
C VAL A 235 11.12 9.63 -0.51
N ASP A 236 12.28 10.17 -0.19
CA ASP A 236 13.13 10.91 -1.12
C ASP A 236 14.21 9.98 -1.68
N VAL A 237 14.32 9.90 -3.01
CA VAL A 237 15.39 9.18 -3.69
C VAL A 237 16.30 10.19 -4.38
N ALA A 238 17.53 10.26 -3.90
CA ALA A 238 18.58 11.10 -4.47
C ALA A 238 19.48 10.28 -5.42
N PRO A 239 20.16 10.93 -6.38
CA PRO A 239 21.09 10.30 -7.31
C PRO A 239 22.20 9.51 -6.63
#